data_94ec1488328fe05ca925bb3617de5292
#
_entry.id   94ec1488328fe05ca925bb3617de5292
#
_cell.length_a   1.000
_cell.length_b   1.000
_cell.length_c   1.000
_cell.angle_alpha   90.00
_cell.angle_beta   90.00
_cell.angle_gamma   90.00
#
_symmetry.space_group_name_H-M   'P 1'
#
loop_
_entity.id
_entity.type
_entity.pdbx_description
1 polymer ?
#
loop_
_entity_poly.entity_id
_entity_poly.type
_entity_poly.pdbx_seq_one_letter_code
_entity_poly.pdbx_strand_id
1 'polypeptide(L)' 'MYKRQVKKLLKILHTLVDEGNTVIVIEHNLDVIKTADHIIDLGPLGGVNGGQIVGTGTPEDIANNKKSYTGEFLKKIL' A
#
# COMPACT_ATOMS: atom_id res chain seq x y z
N MET A 1 -12.79 -6.97 -15.28
CA MET A 1 -13.17 -7.78 -14.13
C MET A 1 -12.34 -7.48 -12.92
N TYR A 2 -11.05 -7.73 -12.97
CA TYR A 2 -10.14 -7.42 -11.87
C TYR A 2 -10.17 -5.94 -11.46
N LYS A 3 -10.06 -5.03 -12.43
CA LYS A 3 -10.08 -3.59 -12.15
C LYS A 3 -11.40 -3.11 -11.57
N ARG A 4 -12.51 -3.71 -11.98
CA ARG A 4 -13.82 -3.37 -11.46
C ARG A 4 -13.96 -3.79 -9.99
N GLN A 5 -13.43 -4.96 -9.65
CA GLN A 5 -13.44 -5.47 -8.28
C GLN A 5 -12.58 -4.58 -7.38
N VAL A 6 -11.42 -4.13 -7.86
CA VAL A 6 -10.55 -3.23 -7.11
C VAL A 6 -11.24 -1.88 -6.88
N LYS A 7 -11.89 -1.32 -7.88
CA LYS A 7 -12.62 -0.06 -7.73
C LYS A 7 -13.72 -0.16 -6.68
N LYS A 8 -14.45 -1.27 -6.67
CA LYS A 8 -15.52 -1.50 -5.70
C LYS A 8 -14.95 -1.60 -4.28
N LEU A 9 -13.85 -2.33 -4.12
CA LEU A 9 -13.17 -2.46 -2.84
C LEU A 9 -12.71 -1.11 -2.32
N LEU A 10 -12.06 -0.30 -3.16
CA LEU A 10 -11.56 1.02 -2.79
C LEU A 10 -12.69 1.94 -2.36
N LYS A 11 -13.82 1.90 -3.05
CA LYS A 11 -14.99 2.70 -2.69
C LYS A 11 -15.47 2.36 -1.29
N ILE A 12 -15.53 1.06 -0.96
CA ILE A 12 -15.96 0.59 0.36
C ILE A 12 -14.97 1.07 1.43
N LEU A 13 -13.68 0.89 1.20
CA LEU A 13 -12.63 1.28 2.14
C LEU A 13 -12.65 2.78 2.42
N HIS A 14 -12.76 3.59 1.37
CA HIS A 14 -12.79 5.04 1.51
C HIS A 14 -14.04 5.50 2.26
N THR A 15 -15.19 4.86 2.03
CA THR A 15 -16.41 5.16 2.76
C THR A 15 -16.24 4.90 4.25
N LEU A 16 -15.62 3.77 4.61
CA LEU A 16 -15.37 3.42 6.01
C LEU A 16 -14.46 4.44 6.69
N VAL A 17 -13.42 4.87 6.00
CA VAL A 17 -12.50 5.88 6.53
C VAL A 17 -13.21 7.21 6.72
N ASP A 18 -14.03 7.63 5.75
CA ASP A 18 -14.77 8.89 5.81
C ASP A 18 -15.78 8.90 6.96
N GLU A 19 -16.24 7.73 7.38
CA GLU A 19 -17.14 7.58 8.53
C GLU A 19 -16.40 7.63 9.87
N GLY A 20 -15.09 7.86 9.87
CA GLY A 20 -14.29 7.99 11.08
C GLY A 20 -13.62 6.71 11.53
N ASN A 21 -13.61 5.67 10.69
CA ASN A 21 -12.96 4.41 11.01
C ASN A 21 -11.48 4.43 10.59
N THR A 22 -10.66 3.70 11.34
CA THR A 22 -9.29 3.38 10.92
C THR A 22 -9.32 2.04 10.21
N VAL A 23 -8.79 2.00 8.99
CA VAL A 23 -8.79 0.77 8.19
C VAL A 23 -7.33 0.37 7.91
N ILE A 24 -6.98 -0.86 8.25
CA ILE A 24 -5.67 -1.45 7.95
C ILE A 24 -5.87 -2.57 6.95
N VAL A 25 -5.14 -2.49 5.84
CA VAL A 25 -5.25 -3.45 4.75
C VAL A 25 -3.88 -4.07 4.49
N ILE A 26 -3.84 -5.39 4.42
CA ILE A 26 -2.64 -6.13 4.00
C ILE A 26 -2.83 -6.43 2.52
N GLU A 27 -1.97 -5.87 1.66
CA GLU A 27 -2.22 -5.90 0.23
C GLU A 27 -0.92 -5.92 -0.58
N HIS A 28 -0.98 -6.56 -1.74
CA HIS A 28 0.11 -6.58 -2.72
C HIS A 28 -0.26 -5.83 -4.00
N ASN A 29 -1.51 -5.47 -4.16
CA ASN A 29 -2.00 -4.81 -5.35
C ASN A 29 -1.62 -3.33 -5.32
N LEU A 30 -0.82 -2.89 -6.27
CA LEU A 30 -0.33 -1.52 -6.34
C LEU A 30 -1.45 -0.50 -6.55
N ASP A 31 -2.53 -0.88 -7.23
CA ASP A 31 -3.67 0.00 -7.42
C ASP A 31 -4.38 0.32 -6.09
N VAL A 32 -4.34 -0.61 -5.15
CA VAL A 32 -4.86 -0.40 -3.79
C VAL A 32 -3.84 0.38 -2.97
N ILE A 33 -2.57 -0.04 -3.01
CA ILE A 33 -1.50 0.55 -2.21
C ILE A 33 -1.33 2.04 -2.51
N LYS A 34 -1.39 2.44 -3.79
CA LYS A 34 -1.20 3.83 -4.19
C LYS A 34 -2.27 4.78 -3.63
N THR A 35 -3.41 4.26 -3.20
CA THR A 35 -4.50 5.05 -2.63
C THR A 35 -4.43 5.18 -1.11
N ALA A 36 -3.48 4.51 -0.49
CA ALA A 36 -3.34 4.54 0.96
C ALA A 36 -2.89 5.91 1.45
N ASP A 37 -3.32 6.27 2.64
CA ASP A 37 -2.84 7.49 3.31
C ASP A 37 -1.48 7.26 3.93
N HIS A 38 -1.23 6.03 4.38
CA HIS A 38 0.02 5.65 5.04
C HIS A 38 0.35 4.20 4.71
N ILE A 39 1.61 3.95 4.36
CA ILE A 39 2.11 2.62 4.02
C ILE A 39 3.17 2.21 5.03
N ILE A 40 3.12 0.95 5.45
CA ILE A 40 4.19 0.31 6.21
C ILE A 40 4.73 -0.79 5.30
N ASP A 41 5.95 -0.62 4.81
CA ASP A 41 6.58 -1.56 3.90
C ASP A 41 7.49 -2.50 4.66
N LEU A 42 7.19 -3.79 4.56
CA LEU A 42 7.99 -4.83 5.20
C LEU A 42 9.03 -5.35 4.22
N GLY A 43 10.12 -5.88 4.75
CA GLY A 43 11.24 -6.38 3.97
C GLY A 43 10.84 -7.38 2.88
N PRO A 44 11.68 -7.53 1.86
CA PRO A 44 11.33 -8.31 0.66
C PRO A 44 11.12 -9.79 0.93
N LEU A 45 11.73 -10.31 1.98
CA LEU A 45 11.54 -11.70 2.37
C LEU A 45 10.60 -11.73 3.55
N GLY A 46 9.36 -12.11 3.34
CA GLY A 46 8.42 -12.31 4.42
C GLY A 46 8.88 -13.40 5.38
N GLY A 47 8.21 -13.53 6.53
CA GLY A 47 8.49 -14.58 7.48
C GLY A 47 9.70 -14.30 8.37
N VAL A 48 10.46 -15.36 8.68
CA VAL A 48 11.53 -15.31 9.69
C VAL A 48 12.66 -14.35 9.33
N ASN A 49 13.05 -14.34 8.06
CA ASN A 49 14.14 -13.50 7.59
C ASN A 49 13.65 -12.16 7.03
N GLY A 50 12.34 -12.01 6.90
CA GLY A 50 11.72 -10.75 6.51
C GLY A 50 11.04 -10.12 7.71
N GLY A 51 10.11 -9.24 7.46
CA GLY A 51 9.33 -8.62 8.52
C GLY A 51 9.98 -7.42 9.16
N GLN A 52 11.16 -7.04 8.73
CA GLN A 52 11.74 -5.77 9.14
C GLN A 52 11.08 -4.64 8.33
N ILE A 53 10.81 -3.55 9.01
CA ILE A 53 10.25 -2.38 8.33
C ILE A 53 11.32 -1.75 7.45
N VAL A 54 11.05 -1.71 6.16
CA VAL A 54 11.93 -1.09 5.16
C VAL A 54 11.67 0.41 5.10
N GLY A 55 10.42 0.80 5.22
CA GLY A 55 10.03 2.19 5.20
C GLY A 55 8.58 2.38 5.60
N THR A 56 8.25 3.59 5.99
CA THR A 56 6.87 4.00 6.30
C THR A 56 6.63 5.38 5.73
N GLY A 57 5.37 5.68 5.45
CA GLY A 57 4.98 7.00 4.97
C GLY A 57 3.88 6.95 3.93
N THR A 58 3.71 8.05 3.22
CA THR A 58 2.76 8.14 2.11
C THR A 58 3.25 7.29 0.93
N PRO A 59 2.38 7.01 -0.07
CA PRO A 59 2.83 6.35 -1.30
C PRO A 59 4.03 7.05 -1.95
N GLU A 60 4.05 8.36 -1.93
CA GLU A 60 5.15 9.15 -2.49
C GLU A 60 6.45 8.94 -1.69
N ASP A 61 6.36 8.88 -0.36
CA ASP A 61 7.51 8.61 0.50
C ASP A 61 8.09 7.23 0.20
N ILE A 62 7.24 6.23 0.05
CA ILE A 62 7.66 4.87 -0.27
C ILE A 62 8.27 4.82 -1.68
N ALA A 63 7.69 5.52 -2.64
CA ALA A 63 8.20 5.58 -4.01
C ALA A 63 9.62 6.17 -4.05
N ASN A 64 9.94 7.08 -3.16
CA ASN A 64 11.25 7.69 -3.05
C ASN A 64 12.24 6.90 -2.20
N ASN A 65 11.79 5.81 -1.58
CA ASN A 65 12.65 4.97 -0.75
C ASN A 65 13.38 3.94 -1.61
N LYS A 66 14.68 4.11 -1.77
CA LYS A 66 15.51 3.26 -2.63
C LYS A 66 15.60 1.82 -2.14
N LYS A 67 15.29 1.55 -0.88
CA LYS A 67 15.31 0.21 -0.31
C LYS A 67 14.01 -0.54 -0.47
N SER A 68 12.97 0.13 -0.92
CA SER A 68 11.63 -0.45 -1.05
C SER A 68 11.39 -1.00 -2.46
N TYR A 69 11.13 -2.30 -2.56
CA TYR A 69 10.68 -2.90 -3.81
C TYR A 69 9.31 -2.35 -4.22
N THR A 70 8.41 -2.21 -3.26
CA THR A 70 7.10 -1.61 -3.50
C THR A 70 7.26 -0.19 -4.03
N GLY A 71 8.19 0.58 -3.46
CA GLY A 71 8.48 1.92 -3.91
C GLY A 71 8.97 1.98 -5.35
N GLU A 72 9.80 1.03 -5.76
CA GLU A 72 10.28 0.96 -7.11
C GLU A 72 9.14 0.83 -8.12
N PHE A 73 8.13 0.01 -7.82
CA PHE A 73 6.96 -0.15 -8.66
C PHE A 73 6.00 1.04 -8.56
N LEU A 74 5.81 1.60 -7.36
CA LEU A 74 4.97 2.77 -7.16
C LEU A 74 5.47 3.96 -7.98
N LYS A 75 6.77 4.13 -8.08
CA LYS A 75 7.39 5.21 -8.83
C LYS A 75 6.94 5.24 -10.29
N LYS A 76 6.59 4.08 -10.85
CA LYS A 76 6.18 3.95 -12.24
C LYS A 76 4.71 4.33 -12.45
N ILE A 77 3.90 4.35 -11.40
CA ILE A 77 2.45 4.57 -11.49
C ILE A 77 1.97 5.81 -10.75
N LEU A 78 2.84 6.48 -10.03
CA LEU A 78 2.49 7.73 -9.35
C LEU A 78 2.66 8.98 -10.19
#